data_822c584e57c159179d18d5fdaf237e9c
#
_entry.id   822c584e57c159179d18d5fdaf237e9c
#
_cell.length_a   1.000
_cell.length_b   1.000
_cell.length_c   1.000
_cell.angle_alpha   90.00
_cell.angle_beta   90.00
_cell.angle_gamma   90.00
#
_symmetry.space_group_name_H-M   'P 1'
#
loop_
_entity.id
_entity.type
_entity.pdbx_description
1 polymer ?
#
loop_
_entity_poly.entity_id
_entity_poly.type
_entity_poly.pdbx_seq_one_letter_code
_entity_poly.pdbx_strand_id
1 'polypeptide(L)'
;MIKGALTSVLLMFVFIPIPVVHFVAVPLSPFIGGFIGGGIAKADKEKIIVFSLLTTGITFIPCAILVIYSLIQKINNVEVLGINPTLAIIISIILIPYTWFGNIVGALISYVIRSKNESST
;
A
#
# COMPACT_ATOMS: atom_id res chain seq x y z
N MET A 1 4.72 -7.68 -13.40
CA MET A 1 4.46 -7.80 -11.96
C MET A 1 5.24 -6.79 -11.11
N ILE A 2 6.56 -6.85 -11.11
CA ILE A 2 7.40 -5.97 -10.28
C ILE A 2 7.17 -4.48 -10.57
N LYS A 3 7.09 -4.09 -11.86
CA LYS A 3 6.79 -2.69 -12.24
C LYS A 3 5.45 -2.21 -11.69
N GLY A 4 4.41 -3.02 -11.78
CA GLY A 4 3.10 -2.71 -11.23
C GLY A 4 3.12 -2.59 -9.71
N ALA A 5 3.80 -3.50 -9.03
CA ALA A 5 3.94 -3.47 -7.57
C ALA A 5 4.72 -2.24 -7.11
N LEU A 6 5.82 -1.89 -7.77
CA LEU A 6 6.59 -0.69 -7.48
C LEU A 6 5.78 0.59 -7.72
N THR A 7 5.01 0.64 -8.82
CA THR A 7 4.10 1.78 -9.09
C THR A 7 3.06 1.94 -8.00
N SER A 8 2.46 0.83 -7.56
CA SER A 8 1.48 0.83 -6.46
C SER A 8 2.09 1.41 -5.17
N VAL A 9 3.27 0.93 -4.78
CA VAL A 9 3.98 1.40 -3.58
C VAL A 9 4.35 2.88 -3.71
N LEU A 10 4.89 3.30 -4.86
CA LEU A 10 5.23 4.71 -5.10
C LEU A 10 4.01 5.62 -4.97
N LEU A 11 2.87 5.22 -5.54
CA LEU A 11 1.63 6.00 -5.43
C LEU A 11 1.16 6.15 -3.98
N MET A 12 1.29 5.09 -3.17
CA MET A 12 0.96 5.18 -1.75
C MET A 12 1.81 6.23 -1.02
N PHE A 13 3.10 6.30 -1.32
CA PHE A 13 4.01 7.25 -0.68
C PHE A 13 3.92 8.68 -1.22
N VAL A 14 3.56 8.86 -2.49
CA VAL A 14 3.42 10.19 -3.12
C VAL A 14 2.34 11.04 -2.43
N PHE A 15 1.30 10.42 -1.88
CA PHE A 15 0.22 11.16 -1.22
C PHE A 15 0.57 11.63 0.21
N ILE A 16 1.61 11.09 0.82
CA ILE A 16 1.97 11.41 2.21
C ILE A 16 2.34 12.89 2.40
N PRO A 17 3.19 13.52 1.54
CA PRO A 17 3.64 14.88 1.78
C PRO A 17 2.61 15.97 1.44
N ILE A 18 1.45 15.63 0.89
CA ILE A 18 0.45 16.62 0.50
C ILE A 18 -0.44 16.95 1.71
N PRO A 19 -0.34 18.17 2.30
CA PRO A 19 -1.15 18.54 3.45
C PRO A 19 -2.65 18.56 3.09
N VAL A 20 -3.50 18.26 4.05
CA VAL A 20 -4.96 18.15 3.92
C VAL A 20 -5.42 16.96 3.06
N VAL A 21 -4.92 16.83 1.83
CA VAL A 21 -5.26 15.74 0.91
C VAL A 21 -4.83 14.38 1.47
N HIS A 22 -3.74 14.31 2.23
CA HIS A 22 -3.25 13.04 2.78
C HIS A 22 -4.24 12.38 3.74
N PHE A 23 -5.09 13.11 4.44
CA PHE A 23 -6.09 12.53 5.32
C PHE A 23 -7.09 11.64 4.58
N VAL A 24 -7.36 11.94 3.31
CA VAL A 24 -8.24 11.15 2.45
C VAL A 24 -7.42 10.25 1.52
N ALA A 25 -6.36 10.78 0.94
CA ALA A 25 -5.56 10.08 -0.06
C ALA A 25 -4.75 8.92 0.53
N VAL A 26 -4.21 9.06 1.74
CA VAL A 26 -3.44 8.00 2.40
C VAL A 26 -4.28 6.75 2.67
N PRO A 27 -5.48 6.84 3.28
CA PRO A 27 -6.36 5.67 3.42
C PRO A 27 -6.78 5.04 2.10
N LEU A 28 -6.95 5.85 1.04
CA LEU A 28 -7.35 5.35 -0.28
C LEU A 28 -6.15 4.87 -1.13
N SER A 29 -4.94 5.22 -0.74
CA SER A 29 -3.74 4.93 -1.55
C SER A 29 -3.53 3.46 -1.89
N PRO A 30 -3.79 2.47 -1.01
CA PRO A 30 -3.69 1.07 -1.39
C PRO A 30 -4.69 0.65 -2.47
N PHE A 31 -5.90 1.22 -2.46
CA PHE A 31 -6.92 0.95 -3.48
C PHE A 31 -6.53 1.55 -4.83
N ILE A 32 -6.09 2.79 -4.84
CA ILE A 32 -5.61 3.49 -6.05
C ILE A 32 -4.35 2.81 -6.57
N GLY A 33 -3.40 2.51 -5.70
CA GLY A 33 -2.17 1.81 -6.02
C GLY A 33 -2.44 0.42 -6.59
N GLY A 34 -3.36 -0.33 -5.98
CA GLY A 34 -3.81 -1.63 -6.47
C GLY A 34 -4.48 -1.55 -7.83
N PHE A 35 -5.32 -0.55 -8.06
CA PHE A 35 -5.99 -0.34 -9.34
C PHE A 35 -4.97 -0.03 -10.46
N ILE A 36 -4.12 0.95 -10.27
CA ILE A 36 -3.14 1.38 -11.28
C ILE A 36 -2.04 0.33 -11.44
N GLY A 37 -1.46 -0.10 -10.33
CA GLY A 37 -0.39 -1.10 -10.32
C GLY A 37 -0.85 -2.46 -10.84
N GLY A 38 -2.05 -2.91 -10.47
CA GLY A 38 -2.68 -4.12 -10.99
C GLY A 38 -2.95 -4.04 -12.50
N GLY A 39 -3.33 -2.86 -12.99
CA GLY A 39 -3.47 -2.60 -14.42
C GLY A 39 -2.14 -2.69 -15.17
N ILE A 40 -1.09 -2.08 -14.64
CA ILE A 40 0.27 -2.14 -15.21
C ILE A 40 0.81 -3.57 -15.20
N ALA A 41 0.59 -4.31 -14.11
CA ALA A 41 0.99 -5.71 -13.98
C ALA A 41 0.16 -6.64 -14.86
N LYS A 42 -0.94 -6.17 -15.43
CA LYS A 42 -1.94 -7.00 -16.13
C LYS A 42 -2.34 -8.20 -15.29
N ALA A 43 -2.58 -7.96 -14.00
CA ALA A 43 -2.93 -9.00 -13.04
C ALA A 43 -4.31 -9.57 -13.37
N ASP A 44 -4.33 -10.81 -13.85
CA ASP A 44 -5.54 -11.56 -14.10
C ASP A 44 -6.07 -12.16 -12.79
N LYS A 45 -7.26 -12.77 -12.84
CA LYS A 45 -7.93 -13.34 -11.69
C LYS A 45 -7.03 -14.19 -10.79
N GLU A 46 -6.14 -14.98 -11.36
CA GLU A 46 -5.23 -15.84 -10.61
C GLU A 46 -3.99 -15.09 -10.10
N LYS A 47 -3.60 -14.00 -10.75
CA LYS A 47 -2.40 -13.23 -10.44
C LYS A 47 -2.62 -12.07 -9.48
N ILE A 48 -3.87 -11.72 -9.17
CA ILE A 48 -4.21 -10.62 -8.26
C ILE A 48 -3.64 -10.87 -6.86
N ILE A 49 -3.75 -12.10 -6.36
CA ILE A 49 -3.22 -12.47 -5.04
C ILE A 49 -1.70 -12.36 -5.02
N VAL A 50 -1.03 -12.85 -6.06
CA VAL A 50 0.43 -12.76 -6.20
C VAL A 50 0.90 -11.31 -6.29
N PHE A 51 0.21 -10.48 -7.08
CA PHE A 51 0.46 -9.05 -7.19
C PHE A 51 0.32 -8.35 -5.84
N SER A 52 -0.78 -8.60 -5.14
CA SER A 52 -1.05 -7.98 -3.84
C SER A 52 -0.06 -8.43 -2.77
N LEU A 53 0.31 -9.70 -2.78
CA LEU A 53 1.33 -10.24 -1.87
C LEU A 53 2.71 -9.61 -2.14
N LEU A 54 3.09 -9.46 -3.40
CA LEU A 54 4.34 -8.81 -3.79
C LEU A 54 4.37 -7.34 -3.36
N THR A 55 3.29 -6.60 -3.62
CA THR A 55 3.16 -5.19 -3.22
C THR A 55 3.24 -5.03 -1.71
N THR A 56 2.53 -5.88 -0.97
CA THR A 56 2.55 -5.88 0.50
C THR A 56 3.95 -6.24 1.03
N GLY A 57 4.63 -7.20 0.41
CA GLY A 57 6.00 -7.57 0.75
C GLY A 57 6.99 -6.42 0.58
N ILE A 58 6.86 -5.65 -0.50
CA ILE A 58 7.68 -4.45 -0.72
C ILE A 58 7.36 -3.38 0.33
N THR A 59 6.08 -3.18 0.64
CA THR A 59 5.63 -2.22 1.67
C THR A 59 6.06 -2.65 3.07
N PHE A 60 6.23 -3.94 3.31
CA PHE A 60 6.71 -4.46 4.59
C PHE A 60 8.11 -3.92 4.95
N ILE A 61 8.98 -3.69 3.98
CA ILE A 61 10.34 -3.20 4.21
C ILE A 61 10.34 -1.84 4.94
N PRO A 62 9.71 -0.78 4.41
CA PRO A 62 9.67 0.51 5.13
C PRO A 62 8.88 0.43 6.44
N CYS A 63 7.85 -0.41 6.52
CA CYS A 63 7.12 -0.63 7.76
C CYS A 63 8.01 -1.28 8.83
N ALA A 64 8.81 -2.28 8.48
CA ALA A 64 9.76 -2.91 9.39
C ALA A 64 10.82 -1.93 9.89
N ILE A 65 11.35 -1.09 9.01
CA ILE A 65 12.31 -0.04 9.38
C ILE A 65 11.66 0.94 10.37
N LEU A 66 10.43 1.37 10.11
CA LEU A 66 9.69 2.27 10.99
C LEU A 66 9.42 1.65 12.36
N VAL A 67 9.06 0.37 12.41
CA VAL A 67 8.84 -0.37 13.67
C VAL A 67 10.14 -0.45 14.49
N ILE A 68 11.25 -0.84 13.86
CA ILE A 68 12.56 -0.93 14.53
C ILE A 68 12.98 0.44 15.08
N TYR A 69 12.86 1.49 14.24
CA TYR A 69 13.16 2.86 14.64
C TYR A 69 12.29 3.31 15.81
N SER A 70 11.00 3.02 15.77
CA SER A 70 10.04 3.37 16.83
C SER A 70 10.34 2.64 18.14
N LEU A 71 10.79 1.38 18.09
CA LEU A 71 11.21 0.64 19.28
C LEU A 71 12.43 1.28 19.95
N ILE A 72 13.41 1.73 19.16
CA ILE A 72 14.60 2.43 19.66
C ILE A 72 14.19 3.75 20.31
N GLN A 73 13.33 4.53 19.66
CA GLN A 73 12.85 5.81 20.20
C GLN A 73 11.99 5.64 21.45
N LYS A 74 11.23 4.54 21.54
CA LYS A 74 10.47 4.21 22.75
C LYS A 74 11.37 3.98 23.96
N ILE A 75 12.51 3.31 23.77
CA ILE A 75 13.51 3.10 24.82
C ILE A 75 14.09 4.44 25.29
N ASN A 76 14.31 5.38 24.36
CA ASN A 76 14.88 6.69 24.63
C ASN A 76 13.84 7.76 25.04
N ASN A 77 12.55 7.42 25.12
CA ASN A 77 11.44 8.34 25.39
C ASN A 77 11.36 9.53 24.41
N VAL A 78 11.65 9.31 23.15
CA VAL A 78 11.60 10.31 22.08
C VAL A 78 10.41 10.05 21.17
N GLU A 79 9.75 11.11 20.69
CA GLU A 79 8.65 10.99 19.71
C GLU A 79 9.17 10.63 18.31
N VAL A 80 8.36 9.88 17.56
CA VAL A 80 8.62 9.50 16.16
C VAL A 80 7.69 10.32 15.26
N LEU A 81 8.25 11.21 14.45
CA LEU A 81 7.49 12.08 13.55
C LEU A 81 6.37 12.87 14.26
N GLY A 82 6.61 13.27 15.51
CA GLY A 82 5.63 13.99 16.32
C GLY A 82 4.52 13.13 16.92
N ILE A 83 4.63 11.82 16.88
CA ILE A 83 3.68 10.87 17.47
C ILE A 83 4.38 9.94 18.47
N ASN A 84 3.58 9.38 19.38
CA ASN A 84 4.08 8.41 20.34
C ASN A 84 4.62 7.17 19.61
N PRO A 85 5.81 6.66 19.96
CA PRO A 85 6.40 5.47 19.34
C PRO A 85 5.47 4.24 19.37
N THR A 86 4.69 4.06 20.43
CA THR A 86 3.72 2.97 20.53
C THR A 86 2.64 3.07 19.46
N LEU A 87 2.11 4.28 19.20
CA LEU A 87 1.13 4.51 18.14
C LEU A 87 1.73 4.26 16.76
N ALA A 88 2.99 4.67 16.53
CA ALA A 88 3.70 4.41 15.28
C ALA A 88 3.83 2.90 15.00
N ILE A 89 4.12 2.10 16.01
CA ILE A 89 4.21 0.64 15.91
C ILE A 89 2.84 0.04 15.58
N ILE A 90 1.80 0.45 16.28
CA ILE A 90 0.42 -0.04 16.08
C ILE A 90 -0.05 0.28 14.66
N ILE A 91 0.14 1.51 14.20
CA ILE A 91 -0.23 1.95 12.86
C ILE A 91 0.51 1.12 11.80
N SER A 92 1.81 0.90 11.97
CA SER A 92 2.61 0.10 11.03
C SER A 92 2.13 -1.34 10.93
N ILE A 93 1.75 -1.96 12.06
CA ILE A 93 1.24 -3.33 12.09
C ILE A 93 -0.12 -3.42 11.40
N ILE A 94 -1.01 -2.46 11.63
CA ILE A 94 -2.34 -2.41 10.99
C ILE A 94 -2.23 -2.11 9.50
N LEU A 95 -1.25 -1.31 9.09
CA LEU A 95 -1.05 -0.91 7.70
C LEU A 95 -0.78 -2.09 6.77
N ILE A 96 -0.11 -3.14 7.23
CA ILE A 96 0.24 -4.30 6.42
C ILE A 96 -0.99 -5.04 5.89
N PRO A 97 -1.92 -5.56 6.74
CA PRO A 97 -3.12 -6.21 6.26
C PRO A 97 -4.06 -5.25 5.52
N TYR A 98 -4.10 -3.99 5.92
CA TYR A 98 -4.88 -2.96 5.25
C TYR A 98 -4.39 -2.72 3.81
N THR A 99 -3.07 -2.61 3.62
CA THR A 99 -2.44 -2.46 2.30
C THR A 99 -2.72 -3.68 1.42
N TRP A 100 -2.61 -4.88 1.97
CA TRP A 100 -2.90 -6.11 1.24
C TRP A 100 -4.34 -6.15 0.74
N PHE A 101 -5.30 -5.87 1.62
CA PHE A 101 -6.72 -5.82 1.28
C PHE A 101 -7.01 -4.74 0.23
N GLY A 102 -6.50 -3.53 0.41
CA GLY A 102 -6.68 -2.42 -0.52
C GLY A 102 -6.13 -2.73 -1.92
N ASN A 103 -4.96 -3.35 -2.00
CA ASN A 103 -4.36 -3.77 -3.27
C ASN A 103 -5.18 -4.87 -3.96
N ILE A 104 -5.71 -5.84 -3.22
CA ILE A 104 -6.59 -6.88 -3.78
C ILE A 104 -7.84 -6.23 -4.40
N VAL A 105 -8.52 -5.38 -3.64
CA VAL A 105 -9.74 -4.72 -4.13
C VAL A 105 -9.44 -3.83 -5.34
N GLY A 106 -8.40 -3.01 -5.28
CA GLY A 106 -8.00 -2.15 -6.39
C GLY A 106 -7.64 -2.94 -7.65
N ALA A 107 -6.83 -3.98 -7.52
CA ALA A 107 -6.45 -4.84 -8.63
C ALA A 107 -7.64 -5.62 -9.22
N LEU A 108 -8.57 -6.05 -8.36
CA LEU A 108 -9.79 -6.72 -8.80
C LEU A 108 -10.67 -5.80 -9.63
N ILE A 109 -10.87 -4.55 -9.21
CA ILE A 109 -11.62 -3.56 -9.96
C ILE A 109 -10.96 -3.32 -11.32
N SER A 110 -9.64 -3.15 -11.34
CA SER A 110 -8.86 -3.00 -12.58
C SER A 110 -9.04 -4.20 -13.53
N TYR A 111 -9.03 -5.42 -12.99
CA TYR A 111 -9.25 -6.64 -13.77
C TYR A 111 -10.66 -6.67 -14.37
N VAL A 112 -11.70 -6.39 -13.58
CA VAL A 112 -13.10 -6.40 -14.03
C VAL A 112 -13.31 -5.40 -15.17
N ILE A 113 -12.76 -4.19 -15.06
CA ILE A 113 -12.87 -3.18 -16.11
C ILE A 113 -12.16 -3.64 -17.39
N ARG A 114 -10.96 -4.20 -17.28
CA ARG A 114 -10.22 -4.71 -18.45
C ARG A 114 -10.94 -5.87 -19.12
N SER A 115 -11.40 -6.84 -18.35
CA SER A 115 -12.12 -8.00 -18.90
C SER A 115 -13.42 -7.61 -19.61
N LYS A 116 -14.12 -6.60 -19.08
CA LYS A 116 -15.33 -6.06 -19.71
C LYS A 116 -15.03 -5.37 -21.04
N ASN A 117 -13.94 -4.62 -21.11
CA ASN A 117 -13.52 -3.95 -22.34
C ASN A 117 -13.10 -4.96 -23.42
N GLU A 118 -12.40 -6.02 -23.03
CA GLU A 118 -12.01 -7.10 -23.95
C GLU A 118 -13.22 -7.86 -24.50
N SER A 119 -14.24 -8.09 -23.68
CA SER A 119 -15.46 -8.78 -24.11
C SER A 119 -16.35 -7.92 -25.02
N SER A 120 -16.20 -6.60 -25.02
CA SER A 120 -16.97 -5.68 -25.87
C SER A 120 -16.34 -5.45 -27.26
N THR A 121 -15.14 -5.93 -27.48
CA THR A 121 -14.45 -5.91 -28.78
C THR A 121 -14.51 -7.28 -29.45
#